data_f9b5a8799cd213eebf7eec6043e05402
#
_entry.id   f9b5a8799cd213eebf7eec6043e05402
#
_cell.length_a   1.000
_cell.length_b   1.000
_cell.length_c   1.000
_cell.angle_alpha   90.00
_cell.angle_beta   90.00
_cell.angle_gamma   90.00
#
_symmetry.space_group_name_H-M   'P 1'
#
loop_
_entity.id
_entity.type
_entity.pdbx_description
1 polymer ?
#
loop_
_entity_poly.entity_id
_entity_poly.type
_entity_poly.pdbx_seq_one_letter_code
_entity_poly.pdbx_strand_id
1 'polypeptide(L)'
;MRLKAIEPEVVMEHKVAYSDIDFNRHMNTMRYIGLMLDMIDIEHFKENRPMRIDVHFIAECLYGQTIKVAMQQTEGATLFEVIRDDGVVACRAAFTWR
;
A
#
# COMPACT_ATOMS: atom_id res chain seq x y z
N MET A 1 -14.02 6.50 7.45
CA MET A 1 -12.92 7.31 8.00
C MET A 1 -11.93 7.67 6.88
N ARG A 2 -11.56 8.93 6.82
CA ARG A 2 -10.64 9.41 5.79
C ARG A 2 -9.20 9.36 6.30
N LEU A 3 -8.33 8.66 5.59
CA LEU A 3 -6.93 8.55 5.97
C LEU A 3 -6.15 9.79 5.51
N LYS A 4 -5.27 10.28 6.39
CA LYS A 4 -4.45 11.45 6.13
C LYS A 4 -3.20 11.08 5.34
N ALA A 5 -2.57 12.10 4.73
CA ALA A 5 -1.26 11.95 4.10
C ALA A 5 -0.23 11.49 5.15
N ILE A 6 0.73 10.69 4.70
CA ILE A 6 1.78 10.16 5.58
C ILE A 6 3.09 10.93 5.38
N GLU A 7 4.02 10.75 6.32
CA GLU A 7 5.41 11.17 6.19
C GLU A 7 6.26 9.93 5.91
N PRO A 8 6.62 9.65 4.65
CA PRO A 8 7.26 8.38 4.30
C PRO A 8 8.62 8.19 4.96
N GLU A 9 8.83 7.02 5.54
CA GLU A 9 10.13 6.59 6.08
C GLU A 9 10.83 5.64 5.13
N VAL A 10 10.04 4.80 4.44
CA VAL A 10 10.53 3.84 3.46
C VAL A 10 9.66 3.95 2.21
N VAL A 11 10.30 3.90 1.05
CA VAL A 11 9.60 3.95 -0.24
C VAL A 11 10.13 2.82 -1.11
N MET A 12 9.20 2.06 -1.72
CA MET A 12 9.50 0.99 -2.67
C MET A 12 8.86 1.33 -4.01
N GLU A 13 9.60 1.11 -5.10
CA GLU A 13 9.03 1.24 -6.43
C GLU A 13 8.56 -0.12 -6.95
N HIS A 14 7.46 -0.09 -7.71
CA HIS A 14 6.91 -1.29 -8.33
C HIS A 14 6.32 -0.93 -9.68
N LYS A 15 6.70 -1.66 -10.72
CA LYS A 15 6.07 -1.51 -12.03
C LYS A 15 4.88 -2.44 -12.10
N VAL A 16 3.70 -1.90 -12.38
CA VAL A 16 2.48 -2.69 -12.51
C VAL A 16 2.61 -3.63 -13.70
N ALA A 17 2.64 -4.93 -13.43
CA ALA A 17 2.88 -5.98 -14.40
C ALA A 17 1.59 -6.76 -14.68
N TYR A 18 1.67 -7.68 -15.63
CA TYR A 18 0.52 -8.50 -16.02
C TYR A 18 -0.10 -9.24 -14.83
N SER A 19 0.70 -9.78 -13.93
CA SER A 19 0.20 -10.53 -12.76
C SER A 19 -0.50 -9.67 -11.73
N ASP A 20 -0.37 -8.34 -11.83
CA ASP A 20 -0.99 -7.41 -10.88
C ASP A 20 -2.38 -6.97 -11.31
N ILE A 21 -2.75 -7.18 -12.57
CA ILE A 21 -3.96 -6.57 -13.15
C ILE A 21 -5.08 -7.59 -13.32
N ASP A 22 -6.32 -7.05 -13.32
CA ASP A 22 -7.50 -7.78 -13.75
C ASP A 22 -7.68 -7.62 -15.27
N PHE A 23 -8.76 -8.19 -15.83
CA PHE A 23 -8.99 -8.11 -17.27
C PHE A 23 -9.39 -6.69 -17.76
N ASN A 24 -9.64 -5.75 -16.85
CA ASN A 24 -9.84 -4.33 -17.18
C ASN A 24 -8.52 -3.57 -17.22
N ARG A 25 -7.38 -4.26 -17.00
CA ARG A 25 -6.02 -3.70 -16.97
C ARG A 25 -5.79 -2.76 -15.78
N HIS A 26 -6.67 -2.79 -14.80
CA HIS A 26 -6.48 -2.07 -13.53
C HIS A 26 -5.83 -2.98 -12.51
N MET A 27 -4.98 -2.41 -11.68
CA MET A 27 -4.32 -3.17 -10.63
C MET A 27 -5.37 -3.75 -9.68
N ASN A 28 -5.26 -5.05 -9.43
CA ASN A 28 -6.18 -5.76 -8.54
C ASN A 28 -6.04 -5.26 -7.10
N THR A 29 -7.18 -5.06 -6.44
CA THR A 29 -7.23 -4.57 -5.05
C THR A 29 -6.32 -5.34 -4.09
N MET A 30 -6.32 -6.67 -4.20
CA MET A 30 -5.50 -7.50 -3.30
C MET A 30 -4.01 -7.33 -3.54
N ARG A 31 -3.60 -6.89 -4.73
CA ARG A 31 -2.18 -6.66 -5.03
C ARG A 31 -1.64 -5.44 -4.30
N TYR A 32 -2.45 -4.42 -4.09
CA TYR A 32 -2.05 -3.27 -3.27
C TYR A 32 -1.68 -3.72 -1.86
N ILE A 33 -2.54 -4.52 -1.25
CA ILE A 33 -2.33 -5.05 0.09
C ILE A 33 -1.10 -5.95 0.13
N GLY A 34 -0.93 -6.81 -0.88
CA GLY A 34 0.23 -7.68 -0.99
C GLY A 34 1.55 -6.91 -1.02
N LEU A 35 1.61 -5.83 -1.80
CA LEU A 35 2.80 -4.98 -1.89
C LEU A 35 3.09 -4.29 -0.55
N MET A 36 2.06 -3.85 0.15
CA MET A 36 2.20 -3.25 1.48
C MET A 36 2.74 -4.25 2.49
N LEU A 37 2.20 -5.48 2.49
CA LEU A 37 2.67 -6.55 3.37
C LEU A 37 4.13 -6.91 3.11
N ASP A 38 4.56 -6.86 1.84
CA ASP A 38 5.95 -7.16 1.47
C ASP A 38 6.95 -6.15 2.05
N MET A 39 6.49 -4.96 2.43
CA MET A 39 7.34 -3.94 3.05
C MET A 39 7.52 -4.13 4.55
N ILE A 40 6.70 -4.96 5.16
CA ILE A 40 6.75 -5.21 6.61
C ILE A 40 7.69 -6.39 6.88
N ASP A 41 8.61 -6.20 7.83
CA ASP A 41 9.54 -7.26 8.24
C ASP A 41 8.74 -8.46 8.77
N ILE A 42 9.08 -9.65 8.32
CA ILE A 42 8.42 -10.90 8.77
C ILE A 42 8.53 -11.07 10.28
N GLU A 43 9.58 -10.58 10.90
CA GLU A 43 9.77 -10.65 12.35
C GLU A 43 8.68 -9.87 13.11
N HIS A 44 8.16 -8.80 12.49
CA HIS A 44 7.07 -8.03 13.10
C HIS A 44 5.81 -8.88 13.32
N PHE A 45 5.55 -9.81 12.39
CA PHE A 45 4.37 -10.70 12.46
C PHE A 45 4.48 -11.77 13.53
N LYS A 46 5.67 -12.03 14.07
CA LYS A 46 5.85 -13.01 15.14
C LYS A 46 5.31 -12.52 16.48
N GLU A 47 5.39 -11.21 16.69
CA GLU A 47 4.99 -10.59 17.97
C GLU A 47 3.70 -9.79 17.85
N ASN A 48 3.30 -9.43 16.64
CA ASN A 48 2.18 -8.54 16.39
C ASN A 48 1.22 -9.17 15.39
N ARG A 49 -0.05 -8.88 15.56
CA ARG A 49 -1.09 -9.33 14.62
C ARG A 49 -1.84 -8.13 14.10
N PRO A 50 -2.17 -8.09 12.79
CA PRO A 50 -3.03 -7.04 12.30
C PRO A 50 -4.45 -7.25 12.86
N MET A 51 -4.92 -6.26 13.60
CA MET A 51 -6.29 -6.26 14.11
C MET A 51 -7.27 -5.72 13.10
N ARG A 52 -6.79 -4.76 12.31
CA ARG A 52 -7.62 -4.04 11.38
C ARG A 52 -6.78 -3.50 10.24
N ILE A 53 -7.30 -3.63 9.04
CA ILE A 53 -6.72 -3.04 7.84
C ILE A 53 -7.76 -2.11 7.23
N ASP A 54 -7.47 -0.82 7.23
CA ASP A 54 -8.31 0.20 6.60
C ASP A 54 -7.63 0.62 5.30
N VAL A 55 -8.36 0.55 4.18
CA VAL A 55 -7.83 0.95 2.88
C VAL A 55 -8.79 1.94 2.25
N HIS A 56 -8.25 3.08 1.81
CA HIS A 56 -9.03 4.11 1.13
C HIS A 56 -8.51 4.23 -0.30
N PHE A 57 -9.29 3.73 -1.25
CA PHE A 57 -8.94 3.80 -2.68
C PHE A 57 -9.41 5.14 -3.25
N ILE A 58 -8.50 5.83 -3.94
CA ILE A 58 -8.73 7.17 -4.48
C ILE A 58 -8.68 7.16 -6.00
N ALA A 59 -7.69 6.47 -6.57
CA ALA A 59 -7.48 6.37 -8.00
C ALA A 59 -6.93 4.99 -8.35
N GLU A 60 -7.03 4.60 -9.61
CA GLU A 60 -6.56 3.30 -10.06
C GLU A 60 -5.15 3.37 -10.63
N CYS A 61 -4.39 2.31 -10.43
CA CYS A 61 -3.10 2.11 -11.09
C CYS A 61 -3.31 1.20 -12.28
N LEU A 62 -2.65 1.52 -13.38
CA LEU A 62 -2.83 0.84 -14.65
C LEU A 62 -1.58 0.05 -15.03
N TYR A 63 -1.76 -0.95 -15.88
CA TYR A 63 -0.67 -1.73 -16.44
C TYR A 63 0.43 -0.82 -17.00
N GLY A 64 1.67 -1.11 -16.63
CA GLY A 64 2.84 -0.38 -17.14
C GLY A 64 3.23 0.86 -16.34
N GLN A 65 2.36 1.35 -15.44
CA GLN A 65 2.74 2.46 -14.57
C GLN A 65 3.76 2.02 -13.55
N THR A 66 4.71 2.89 -13.23
CA THR A 66 5.62 2.69 -12.10
C THR A 66 5.03 3.42 -10.91
N ILE A 67 4.75 2.68 -9.85
CA ILE A 67 4.16 3.23 -8.64
C ILE A 67 5.16 3.20 -7.50
N LYS A 68 4.94 4.07 -6.52
CA LYS A 68 5.71 4.08 -5.28
C LYS A 68 4.79 3.67 -4.15
N VAL A 69 5.26 2.74 -3.33
CA VAL A 69 4.56 2.35 -2.10
C VAL A 69 5.38 2.93 -0.94
N ALA A 70 4.81 3.88 -0.24
CA ALA A 70 5.45 4.57 0.86
C ALA A 70 4.90 4.05 2.19
N MET A 71 5.77 3.93 3.18
CA MET A 71 5.42 3.39 4.49
C MET A 71 5.91 4.31 5.60
N GLN A 72 5.08 4.46 6.62
CA GLN A 72 5.42 5.15 7.85
C GLN A 72 4.98 4.29 9.04
N GLN A 73 5.89 4.05 9.98
CA GLN A 73 5.55 3.39 11.23
C GLN A 73 5.14 4.43 12.27
N THR A 74 4.02 4.18 12.93
CA THR A 74 3.60 4.96 14.09
C THR A 74 3.38 4.02 15.25
N GLU A 75 3.15 4.56 16.44
CA GLU A 75 2.80 3.73 17.59
C GLU A 75 1.45 3.05 17.33
N GLY A 76 1.46 1.73 17.28
CA GLY A 76 0.25 0.92 17.10
C GLY A 76 -0.26 0.80 15.68
N ALA A 77 0.35 1.47 14.69
CA ALA A 77 -0.10 1.37 13.30
C ALA A 77 1.03 1.50 12.30
N THR A 78 0.88 0.84 11.16
CA THR A 78 1.74 1.04 9.99
C THR A 78 0.89 1.69 8.90
N LEU A 79 1.35 2.83 8.41
CA LEU A 79 0.62 3.63 7.43
C LEU A 79 1.27 3.48 6.06
N PHE A 80 0.44 3.39 5.03
CA PHE A 80 0.90 3.27 3.64
C PHE A 80 0.23 4.27 2.73
N GLU A 81 0.96 4.64 1.69
CA GLU A 81 0.44 5.47 0.60
C GLU A 81 1.00 4.94 -0.71
N VAL A 82 0.13 4.72 -1.70
CA VAL A 82 0.55 4.31 -3.04
C VAL A 82 0.41 5.52 -3.95
N ILE A 83 1.49 5.86 -4.64
CA ILE A 83 1.59 7.05 -5.47
C ILE A 83 1.94 6.65 -6.90
N ARG A 84 1.13 7.09 -7.85
CA ARG A 84 1.35 6.84 -9.27
C ARG A 84 2.52 7.67 -9.81
N ASP A 85 3.01 7.29 -10.98
CA ASP A 85 4.11 7.99 -11.66
C ASP A 85 3.74 9.43 -12.06
N ASP A 86 2.44 9.75 -12.16
CA ASP A 86 1.96 11.12 -12.40
C ASP A 86 1.79 11.95 -11.11
N GLY A 87 2.16 11.38 -9.96
CA GLY A 87 2.06 12.05 -8.67
C GLY A 87 0.71 11.93 -7.97
N VAL A 88 -0.25 11.26 -8.59
CA VAL A 88 -1.57 11.05 -8.00
C VAL A 88 -1.51 9.98 -6.94
N VAL A 89 -2.06 10.25 -5.76
CA VAL A 89 -2.20 9.26 -4.70
C VAL A 89 -3.32 8.30 -5.08
N ALA A 90 -2.97 7.02 -5.26
CA ALA A 90 -3.91 5.99 -5.68
C ALA A 90 -4.68 5.40 -4.49
N CYS A 91 -3.99 5.17 -3.38
CA CYS A 91 -4.66 4.72 -2.16
C CYS A 91 -3.83 5.03 -0.92
N ARG A 92 -4.51 4.98 0.22
CA ARG A 92 -3.90 5.06 1.55
C ARG A 92 -4.40 3.90 2.38
N ALA A 93 -3.56 3.41 3.27
CA ALA A 93 -3.93 2.31 4.15
C ALA A 93 -3.36 2.50 5.54
N ALA A 94 -4.04 1.90 6.52
CA ALA A 94 -3.57 1.83 7.88
C ALA A 94 -3.75 0.41 8.40
N PHE A 95 -2.66 -0.21 8.82
CA PHE A 95 -2.65 -1.52 9.46
C PHE A 95 -2.50 -1.29 10.95
N THR A 96 -3.56 -1.55 11.70
CA THR A 96 -3.56 -1.40 13.15
C THR A 96 -3.13 -2.72 13.78
N TRP A 97 -2.14 -2.66 14.64
CA TRP A 97 -1.54 -3.83 15.29
C TRP A 97 -2.05 -4.03 16.71
N ARG A 98 -2.00 -5.25 17.11
CA ARG A 98 -2.30 -5.64 18.49
C ARG A 98 -1.04 -6.08 19.20
#